data_f0a7319f35e8f710de6b3caa22e79c1e
#
_entry.id   f0a7319f35e8f710de6b3caa22e79c1e
#
_cell.length_a   1.000
_cell.length_b   1.000
_cell.length_c   1.000
_cell.angle_alpha   90.00
_cell.angle_beta   90.00
_cell.angle_gamma   90.00
#
_symmetry.space_group_name_H-M   'P 1'
#
loop_
_entity.id
_entity.type
_entity.pdbx_description
1 polymer ?
#
loop_
_entity_poly.entity_id
_entity_poly.type
_entity_poly.pdbx_seq_one_letter_code
_entity_poly.pdbx_strand_id
1 'polypeptide(L)'
;MKILYCVQLTGNGHVTRANELIPEFKKVAKVDVLSSGNQNSLEIKEKVSFKLRGLSFVFGSNGGVDIFKTITNLRPITFIRDVFSIQVRNYDLIINDFEPVSAWACKFRGVPCYSMSRQFSLIHKNSFNNQKPRLYESLILKYFAPSVMGIGFDYKKDNSNNFYPIIKSDIKRKKVINKNHYTIYLPSFSIENIINFFSSLDEVIWHVFSPKINKSFKKNNLSFFPIDYKGFEQSILSCEGIISNAGFETTSEALYSVSYTHLRAHET
;
A
#
# COMPACT_ATOMS: atom_id res chain seq x y z
N MET A 1 2.37 -28.03 -3.53
CA MET A 1 3.13 -26.78 -3.67
C MET A 1 3.00 -25.97 -2.39
N LYS A 2 4.10 -25.40 -1.91
CA LYS A 2 4.17 -24.57 -0.72
C LYS A 2 4.68 -23.19 -1.08
N ILE A 3 3.88 -22.16 -0.84
CA ILE A 3 4.18 -20.77 -1.17
C ILE A 3 4.53 -19.98 0.11
N LEU A 4 5.55 -19.13 0.06
CA LEU A 4 5.77 -18.07 1.03
C LEU A 4 5.32 -16.75 0.40
N TYR A 5 4.25 -16.15 0.94
CA TYR A 5 3.77 -14.84 0.53
C TYR A 5 4.26 -13.76 1.51
N CYS A 6 5.06 -12.82 1.01
CA CYS A 6 5.79 -11.87 1.83
C CYS A 6 5.24 -10.45 1.63
N VAL A 7 4.87 -9.78 2.72
CA VAL A 7 4.14 -8.50 2.72
C VAL A 7 4.91 -7.44 3.51
N GLN A 8 5.18 -6.31 2.86
CA GLN A 8 5.71 -5.12 3.52
C GLN A 8 4.58 -4.34 4.20
N LEU A 9 4.72 -4.07 5.51
CA LEU A 9 3.74 -3.31 6.29
C LEU A 9 4.07 -1.80 6.36
N THR A 10 4.51 -1.23 5.25
CA THR A 10 4.72 0.21 5.11
C THR A 10 3.50 0.83 4.42
N GLY A 11 2.42 0.97 5.17
CA GLY A 11 1.14 1.47 4.68
C GLY A 11 0.14 0.37 4.31
N ASN A 12 -1.10 0.80 4.06
CA ASN A 12 -2.25 -0.11 3.94
C ASN A 12 -2.38 -0.80 2.58
N GLY A 13 -1.75 -0.28 1.53
CA GLY A 13 -1.89 -0.81 0.17
C GLY A 13 -1.42 -2.26 0.03
N HIS A 14 -0.26 -2.58 0.58
CA HIS A 14 0.26 -3.96 0.58
C HIS A 14 -0.66 -4.93 1.34
N VAL A 15 -1.20 -4.49 2.48
CA VAL A 15 -2.14 -5.30 3.28
C VAL A 15 -3.45 -5.52 2.51
N THR A 16 -3.98 -4.48 1.87
CA THR A 16 -5.18 -4.59 1.02
C THR A 16 -4.98 -5.62 -0.08
N ARG A 17 -3.87 -5.53 -0.81
CA ARG A 17 -3.53 -6.47 -1.90
C ARG A 17 -3.34 -7.89 -1.37
N ALA A 18 -2.64 -8.06 -0.25
CA ALA A 18 -2.45 -9.36 0.38
C ALA A 18 -3.77 -10.02 0.77
N ASN A 19 -4.72 -9.25 1.32
CA ASN A 19 -6.04 -9.74 1.71
C ASN A 19 -6.90 -10.22 0.52
N GLU A 20 -6.63 -9.73 -0.69
CA GLU A 20 -7.29 -10.19 -1.91
C GLU A 20 -6.56 -11.40 -2.54
N LEU A 21 -5.23 -11.42 -2.50
CA LEU A 21 -4.44 -12.42 -3.22
C LEU A 21 -4.19 -13.71 -2.42
N ILE A 22 -3.96 -13.62 -1.10
CA ILE A 22 -3.65 -14.80 -0.28
C ILE A 22 -4.77 -15.85 -0.35
N PRO A 23 -6.07 -15.49 -0.24
CA PRO A 23 -7.16 -16.46 -0.39
C PRO A 23 -7.16 -17.16 -1.74
N GLU A 24 -6.81 -16.47 -2.83
CA GLU A 24 -6.73 -17.06 -4.16
C GLU A 24 -5.58 -18.06 -4.27
N PHE A 25 -4.40 -17.74 -3.74
CA PHE A 25 -3.28 -18.69 -3.69
C PHE A 25 -3.58 -19.91 -2.82
N LYS A 26 -4.34 -19.75 -1.75
CA LYS A 26 -4.73 -20.89 -0.88
C LYS A 26 -5.64 -21.89 -1.56
N LYS A 27 -6.32 -21.52 -2.64
CA LYS A 27 -7.13 -22.48 -3.43
C LYS A 27 -6.27 -23.52 -4.16
N VAL A 28 -5.00 -23.20 -4.43
CA VAL A 28 -4.11 -24.02 -5.27
C VAL A 28 -2.84 -24.49 -4.56
N ALA A 29 -2.53 -23.93 -3.39
CA ALA A 29 -1.29 -24.20 -2.66
C ALA A 29 -1.44 -24.02 -1.15
N LYS A 30 -0.50 -24.61 -0.38
CA LYS A 30 -0.30 -24.26 1.02
C LYS A 30 0.45 -22.93 1.09
N VAL A 31 -0.12 -21.92 1.75
CA VAL A 31 0.47 -20.58 1.84
C VAL A 31 0.84 -20.26 3.27
N ASP A 32 2.11 -19.99 3.50
CA ASP A 32 2.61 -19.35 4.72
C ASP A 32 2.79 -17.84 4.44
N VAL A 33 2.44 -16.98 5.40
CA VAL A 33 2.51 -15.54 5.26
C VAL A 33 3.63 -14.99 6.13
N LEU A 34 4.52 -14.21 5.50
CA LEU A 34 5.54 -13.42 6.18
C LEU A 34 5.18 -11.94 6.09
N SER A 35 5.23 -11.23 7.20
CA SER A 35 5.09 -9.78 7.22
C SER A 35 6.26 -9.13 7.91
N SER A 36 6.71 -7.98 7.39
CA SER A 36 7.69 -7.14 8.05
C SER A 36 7.31 -5.66 8.02
N GLY A 37 7.75 -4.90 9.05
CA GLY A 37 7.33 -3.52 9.25
C GLY A 37 6.18 -3.38 10.26
N ASN A 38 5.78 -2.13 10.55
CA ASN A 38 4.78 -1.84 11.59
C ASN A 38 3.99 -0.53 11.34
N GLN A 39 3.88 -0.06 10.11
CA GLN A 39 3.28 1.24 9.77
C GLN A 39 1.92 1.11 9.06
N ASN A 40 1.24 0.01 9.24
CA ASN A 40 -0.10 -0.21 8.73
C ASN A 40 -1.15 -0.01 9.82
N SER A 41 -2.33 0.45 9.46
CA SER A 41 -3.52 0.51 10.31
C SER A 41 -4.53 -0.61 10.00
N LEU A 42 -4.33 -1.34 8.90
CA LEU A 42 -5.13 -2.50 8.51
C LEU A 42 -4.40 -3.79 8.87
N GLU A 43 -5.17 -4.82 9.20
CA GLU A 43 -4.63 -6.15 9.50
C GLU A 43 -4.70 -7.09 8.29
N ILE A 44 -3.72 -7.99 8.22
CA ILE A 44 -3.80 -9.14 7.32
C ILE A 44 -4.83 -10.10 7.92
N LYS A 45 -5.90 -10.38 7.17
CA LYS A 45 -7.03 -11.24 7.60
C LYS A 45 -6.59 -12.69 7.80
N GLU A 46 -5.56 -13.11 7.09
CA GLU A 46 -5.01 -14.46 7.16
C GLU A 46 -3.98 -14.62 8.26
N LYS A 47 -3.81 -15.85 8.75
CA LYS A 47 -2.80 -16.14 9.78
C LYS A 47 -1.40 -15.81 9.26
N VAL A 48 -0.72 -14.89 9.92
CA VAL A 48 0.69 -14.55 9.65
C VAL A 48 1.60 -15.55 10.36
N SER A 49 2.39 -16.30 9.59
CA SER A 49 3.32 -17.33 10.11
C SER A 49 4.60 -16.71 10.67
N PHE A 50 5.07 -15.61 10.04
CA PHE A 50 6.29 -14.91 10.45
C PHE A 50 6.01 -13.41 10.54
N LYS A 51 6.16 -12.84 11.75
CA LYS A 51 6.09 -11.39 11.99
C LYS A 51 7.48 -10.90 12.30
N LEU A 52 8.07 -10.12 11.40
CA LEU A 52 9.42 -9.63 11.50
C LEU A 52 9.44 -8.12 11.59
N ARG A 53 10.54 -7.57 12.11
CA ARG A 53 10.69 -6.13 12.14
C ARG A 53 11.02 -5.56 10.76
N GLY A 54 11.93 -6.19 10.05
CA GLY A 54 12.39 -5.78 8.73
C GLY A 54 12.95 -4.35 8.69
N LEU A 55 12.83 -3.73 7.51
CA LEU A 55 13.11 -2.31 7.29
C LEU A 55 11.80 -1.60 6.99
N SER A 56 11.65 -0.35 7.43
CA SER A 56 10.48 0.47 7.15
C SER A 56 10.92 1.90 6.86
N PHE A 57 10.21 2.55 5.94
CA PHE A 57 10.37 3.99 5.70
C PHE A 57 9.60 4.77 6.74
N VAL A 58 10.16 5.88 7.22
CA VAL A 58 9.44 6.83 8.06
C VAL A 58 8.96 7.97 7.19
N PHE A 59 7.65 8.25 7.24
CA PHE A 59 7.06 9.36 6.50
C PHE A 59 7.06 10.62 7.35
N GLY A 60 7.44 11.75 6.73
CA GLY A 60 7.39 13.07 7.34
C GLY A 60 5.96 13.62 7.38
N SER A 61 5.78 14.76 8.09
CA SER A 61 4.48 15.44 8.23
C SER A 61 3.89 15.93 6.90
N ASN A 62 4.71 16.09 5.87
CA ASN A 62 4.32 16.56 4.54
C ASN A 62 4.11 15.43 3.52
N GLY A 63 4.13 14.16 3.95
CA GLY A 63 3.80 13.00 3.13
C GLY A 63 4.96 12.36 2.36
N GLY A 64 6.16 12.98 2.34
CA GLY A 64 7.37 12.38 1.78
C GLY A 64 8.10 11.46 2.77
N VAL A 65 9.06 10.67 2.28
CA VAL A 65 9.93 9.86 3.13
C VAL A 65 10.90 10.77 3.88
N ASP A 66 10.87 10.71 5.21
CA ASP A 66 11.85 11.37 6.07
C ASP A 66 13.12 10.49 6.12
N ILE A 67 14.10 10.85 5.29
CA ILE A 67 15.34 10.08 5.13
C ILE A 67 16.11 10.02 6.45
N PHE A 68 16.20 11.12 7.19
CA PHE A 68 16.94 11.18 8.45
C PHE A 68 16.30 10.27 9.50
N LYS A 69 14.99 10.38 9.72
CA LYS A 69 14.27 9.48 10.64
C LYS A 69 14.27 8.03 10.17
N THR A 70 14.26 7.79 8.85
CA THR A 70 14.38 6.44 8.32
C THR A 70 15.72 5.84 8.69
N ILE A 71 16.83 6.57 8.48
CA ILE A 71 18.19 6.10 8.80
C ILE A 71 18.36 5.88 10.32
N THR A 72 17.89 6.80 11.15
CA THR A 72 18.03 6.68 12.62
C THR A 72 17.19 5.53 13.21
N ASN A 73 16.12 5.12 12.53
CA ASN A 73 15.30 3.96 12.92
C ASN A 73 15.78 2.62 12.34
N LEU A 74 16.81 2.63 11.49
CA LEU A 74 17.39 1.39 10.97
C LEU A 74 18.00 0.58 12.11
N ARG A 75 17.72 -0.72 12.13
CA ARG A 75 18.32 -1.69 13.03
C ARG A 75 19.01 -2.79 12.21
N PRO A 76 20.21 -2.52 11.71
CA PRO A 76 20.87 -3.41 10.76
C PRO A 76 21.13 -4.81 11.34
N ILE A 77 21.49 -4.91 12.61
CA ILE A 77 21.73 -6.19 13.28
C ILE A 77 20.43 -7.02 13.35
N THR A 78 19.30 -6.38 13.70
CA THR A 78 18.00 -7.04 13.73
C THR A 78 17.59 -7.50 12.34
N PHE A 79 17.79 -6.65 11.32
CA PHE A 79 17.50 -6.97 9.93
C PHE A 79 18.32 -8.18 9.45
N ILE A 80 19.61 -8.19 9.70
CA ILE A 80 20.49 -9.33 9.35
C ILE A 80 20.01 -10.61 10.05
N ARG A 81 19.72 -10.55 11.35
CA ARG A 81 19.18 -11.70 12.09
C ARG A 81 17.88 -12.20 11.46
N ASP A 82 16.95 -11.30 11.15
CA ASP A 82 15.66 -11.63 10.53
C ASP A 82 15.86 -12.29 9.16
N VAL A 83 16.77 -11.77 8.32
CA VAL A 83 17.14 -12.36 7.01
C VAL A 83 17.64 -13.80 7.15
N PHE A 84 18.48 -14.06 8.15
CA PHE A 84 19.02 -15.41 8.35
C PHE A 84 18.08 -16.37 9.07
N SER A 85 17.03 -15.88 9.75
CA SER A 85 16.04 -16.70 10.45
C SER A 85 15.07 -17.44 9.51
N ILE A 86 14.84 -16.92 8.29
CA ILE A 86 13.86 -17.49 7.37
C ILE A 86 14.46 -18.59 6.51
N GLN A 87 13.87 -19.78 6.57
CA GLN A 87 14.27 -20.95 5.77
C GLN A 87 13.56 -20.93 4.39
N VAL A 88 13.99 -20.01 3.51
CA VAL A 88 13.37 -19.80 2.19
C VAL A 88 13.44 -21.05 1.28
N ARG A 89 14.42 -21.94 1.48
CA ARG A 89 14.55 -23.20 0.72
C ARG A 89 13.43 -24.22 0.99
N ASN A 90 12.62 -24.02 2.03
CA ASN A 90 11.49 -24.88 2.37
C ASN A 90 10.21 -24.54 1.56
N TYR A 91 10.31 -23.64 0.60
CA TYR A 91 9.19 -23.19 -0.23
C TYR A 91 9.48 -23.44 -1.71
N ASP A 92 8.46 -23.88 -2.42
CA ASP A 92 8.52 -24.08 -3.87
C ASP A 92 8.44 -22.77 -4.64
N LEU A 93 7.75 -21.76 -4.06
CA LEU A 93 7.57 -20.44 -4.64
C LEU A 93 7.59 -19.36 -3.55
N ILE A 94 8.32 -18.28 -3.80
CA ILE A 94 8.36 -17.12 -2.91
C ILE A 94 7.85 -15.91 -3.68
N ILE A 95 6.69 -15.39 -3.23
CA ILE A 95 6.05 -14.20 -3.77
C ILE A 95 6.29 -13.05 -2.81
N ASN A 96 6.81 -11.96 -3.34
CA ASN A 96 7.28 -10.81 -2.54
C ASN A 96 6.56 -9.53 -2.95
N ASP A 97 5.81 -8.96 -2.03
CA ASP A 97 5.20 -7.65 -2.16
C ASP A 97 6.07 -6.58 -1.48
N PHE A 98 7.21 -6.31 -2.12
CA PHE A 98 8.21 -5.29 -1.72
C PHE A 98 8.75 -5.48 -0.29
N GLU A 99 8.85 -6.72 0.19
CA GLU A 99 9.27 -7.08 1.53
C GLU A 99 10.78 -7.38 1.56
N PRO A 100 11.60 -6.62 2.34
CA PRO A 100 13.05 -6.69 2.23
C PRO A 100 13.67 -7.93 2.87
N VAL A 101 13.11 -8.48 3.97
CA VAL A 101 13.75 -9.59 4.69
C VAL A 101 13.77 -10.84 3.83
N SER A 102 12.64 -11.26 3.29
CA SER A 102 12.55 -12.44 2.43
C SER A 102 13.30 -12.25 1.12
N ALA A 103 13.26 -11.05 0.53
CA ALA A 103 14.00 -10.75 -0.69
C ALA A 103 15.52 -10.93 -0.51
N TRP A 104 16.09 -10.39 0.56
CA TRP A 104 17.50 -10.57 0.89
C TRP A 104 17.81 -11.98 1.34
N ALA A 105 16.91 -12.65 2.07
CA ALA A 105 17.08 -14.06 2.44
C ALA A 105 17.19 -14.96 1.20
N CYS A 106 16.37 -14.70 0.19
CA CYS A 106 16.43 -15.39 -1.10
C CYS A 106 17.74 -15.11 -1.82
N LYS A 107 18.12 -13.83 -1.93
CA LYS A 107 19.35 -13.41 -2.60
C LYS A 107 20.60 -14.07 -1.99
N PHE A 108 20.74 -14.08 -0.66
CA PHE A 108 21.88 -14.70 0.02
C PHE A 108 21.92 -16.22 -0.11
N ARG A 109 20.77 -16.86 -0.29
CA ARG A 109 20.69 -18.34 -0.42
C ARG A 109 20.59 -18.85 -1.84
N GLY A 110 20.61 -17.94 -2.84
CA GLY A 110 20.47 -18.29 -4.25
C GLY A 110 19.09 -18.87 -4.59
N VAL A 111 18.03 -18.49 -3.84
CA VAL A 111 16.65 -18.92 -4.09
C VAL A 111 15.94 -17.85 -4.91
N PRO A 112 15.20 -18.23 -5.97
CA PRO A 112 14.42 -17.26 -6.74
C PRO A 112 13.36 -16.55 -5.89
N CYS A 113 13.33 -15.21 -5.97
CA CYS A 113 12.31 -14.37 -5.35
C CYS A 113 11.52 -13.65 -6.45
N TYR A 114 10.21 -13.81 -6.46
CA TYR A 114 9.33 -13.25 -7.49
C TYR A 114 8.55 -12.08 -6.93
N SER A 115 8.75 -10.89 -7.50
CA SER A 115 8.00 -9.71 -7.07
C SER A 115 6.55 -9.76 -7.54
N MET A 116 5.64 -9.32 -6.70
CA MET A 116 4.24 -9.06 -7.06
C MET A 116 3.81 -7.75 -6.41
N SER A 117 4.24 -6.63 -7.01
CA SER A 117 4.13 -5.32 -6.37
C SER A 117 3.98 -4.17 -7.38
N ARG A 118 3.42 -3.03 -6.91
CA ARG A 118 3.44 -1.78 -7.67
C ARG A 118 4.86 -1.32 -7.96
N GLN A 119 5.78 -1.49 -7.01
CA GLN A 119 7.17 -1.07 -7.12
C GLN A 119 7.90 -1.77 -8.27
N PHE A 120 7.52 -3.01 -8.58
CA PHE A 120 8.07 -3.72 -9.73
C PHE A 120 7.76 -3.01 -11.05
N SER A 121 6.55 -2.47 -11.24
CA SER A 121 6.19 -1.68 -12.42
C SER A 121 7.02 -0.40 -12.56
N LEU A 122 7.39 0.23 -11.43
CA LEU A 122 8.14 1.48 -11.45
C LEU A 122 9.61 1.31 -11.89
N ILE A 123 10.16 0.11 -11.73
CA ILE A 123 11.54 -0.21 -12.15
C ILE A 123 11.60 -0.45 -13.66
N HIS A 124 10.54 -1.00 -14.25
CA HIS A 124 10.49 -1.33 -15.67
C HIS A 124 10.00 -0.13 -16.50
N LYS A 125 10.66 0.10 -17.66
CA LYS A 125 10.55 1.31 -18.50
C LYS A 125 9.16 1.67 -19.03
N ASN A 126 8.13 0.87 -18.80
CA ASN A 126 6.79 1.03 -19.36
C ASN A 126 5.75 1.46 -18.34
N SER A 127 6.13 2.04 -17.19
CA SER A 127 5.17 2.58 -16.25
C SER A 127 4.43 3.78 -16.84
N PHE A 128 3.17 3.99 -16.44
CA PHE A 128 2.33 5.11 -16.87
C PHE A 128 2.99 6.47 -16.59
N ASN A 129 3.85 6.54 -15.59
CA ASN A 129 4.62 7.73 -15.27
C ASN A 129 5.89 7.79 -16.12
N ASN A 130 5.91 8.65 -17.14
CA ASN A 130 7.08 8.89 -17.99
C ASN A 130 8.23 9.61 -17.26
N GLN A 131 8.05 10.02 -16.01
CA GLN A 131 9.12 10.61 -15.22
C GLN A 131 10.09 9.53 -14.77
N LYS A 132 11.36 9.70 -15.10
CA LYS A 132 12.41 8.82 -14.59
C LYS A 132 12.56 9.05 -13.09
N PRO A 133 12.53 7.98 -12.27
CA PRO A 133 12.77 8.13 -10.83
C PRO A 133 14.16 8.76 -10.62
N ARG A 134 14.29 9.58 -9.57
CA ARG A 134 15.59 10.13 -9.15
C ARG A 134 16.55 8.98 -8.86
N LEU A 135 17.85 9.24 -8.94
CA LEU A 135 18.86 8.20 -8.75
C LEU A 135 18.68 7.42 -7.44
N TYR A 136 18.42 8.11 -6.33
CA TYR A 136 18.21 7.47 -5.02
C TYR A 136 16.91 6.65 -4.96
N GLU A 137 15.83 7.11 -5.59
CA GLU A 137 14.57 6.35 -5.70
C GLU A 137 14.77 5.07 -6.50
N SER A 138 15.50 5.15 -7.60
CA SER A 138 15.86 4.00 -8.42
C SER A 138 16.70 2.99 -7.63
N LEU A 139 17.64 3.45 -6.81
CA LEU A 139 18.44 2.59 -5.92
C LEU A 139 17.55 1.91 -4.85
N ILE A 140 16.64 2.66 -4.22
CA ILE A 140 15.68 2.10 -3.26
C ILE A 140 14.82 1.04 -3.93
N LEU A 141 14.17 1.36 -5.04
CA LEU A 141 13.31 0.42 -5.76
C LEU A 141 14.05 -0.88 -6.12
N LYS A 142 15.32 -0.77 -6.53
CA LYS A 142 16.13 -1.91 -6.98
C LYS A 142 16.70 -2.76 -5.83
N TYR A 143 17.11 -2.11 -4.73
CA TYR A 143 17.90 -2.79 -3.69
C TYR A 143 17.14 -3.00 -2.37
N PHE A 144 16.02 -2.33 -2.16
CA PHE A 144 15.23 -2.53 -0.94
C PHE A 144 14.67 -3.96 -0.86
N ALA A 145 14.04 -4.44 -1.94
CA ALA A 145 13.52 -5.80 -2.03
C ALA A 145 13.91 -6.43 -3.39
N PRO A 146 15.15 -6.93 -3.52
CA PRO A 146 15.66 -7.47 -4.78
C PRO A 146 14.88 -8.72 -5.21
N SER A 147 14.49 -8.77 -6.49
CA SER A 147 13.78 -9.90 -7.10
C SER A 147 14.41 -10.26 -8.45
N VAL A 148 14.23 -11.52 -8.88
CA VAL A 148 14.76 -12.01 -10.16
C VAL A 148 13.84 -11.66 -11.32
N MET A 149 12.54 -11.71 -11.11
CA MET A 149 11.47 -11.32 -12.02
C MET A 149 10.18 -11.07 -11.23
N GLY A 150 9.10 -10.67 -11.88
CA GLY A 150 7.86 -10.46 -11.17
C GLY A 150 6.72 -9.96 -12.03
N ILE A 151 5.65 -9.65 -11.34
CA ILE A 151 4.43 -9.03 -11.84
C ILE A 151 4.32 -7.64 -11.22
N GLY A 152 4.10 -6.65 -12.08
CA GLY A 152 3.82 -5.28 -11.68
C GLY A 152 2.34 -4.94 -11.77
N PHE A 153 1.92 -3.93 -11.02
CA PHE A 153 0.58 -3.36 -11.12
C PHE A 153 0.67 -1.93 -11.61
N ASP A 154 -0.09 -1.59 -12.66
CA ASP A 154 -0.13 -0.24 -13.23
C ASP A 154 -1.51 0.07 -13.82
N TYR A 155 -1.80 1.35 -14.05
CA TYR A 155 -2.99 1.79 -14.78
C TYR A 155 -2.90 1.49 -16.26
N LYS A 156 -1.71 1.25 -16.77
CA LYS A 156 -1.45 0.81 -18.14
C LYS A 156 -0.97 -0.63 -18.15
N LYS A 157 -1.75 -1.50 -18.79
CA LYS A 157 -1.33 -2.86 -19.10
C LYS A 157 -0.36 -2.80 -20.29
N ASP A 158 0.76 -3.47 -20.17
CA ASP A 158 1.67 -3.71 -21.29
C ASP A 158 1.84 -5.22 -21.54
N ASN A 159 2.51 -5.55 -22.63
CA ASN A 159 2.75 -6.95 -23.00
C ASN A 159 3.88 -7.60 -22.19
N SER A 160 4.49 -6.88 -21.24
CA SER A 160 5.52 -7.41 -20.36
C SER A 160 4.90 -8.09 -19.13
N ASN A 161 5.17 -7.64 -17.95
CA ASN A 161 4.64 -8.25 -16.72
C ASN A 161 3.79 -7.27 -15.91
N ASN A 162 3.18 -6.25 -16.55
CA ASN A 162 2.32 -5.29 -15.89
C ASN A 162 0.84 -5.64 -16.09
N PHE A 163 0.11 -5.63 -14.99
CA PHE A 163 -1.32 -5.89 -14.92
C PHE A 163 -2.05 -4.70 -14.33
N TYR A 164 -3.37 -4.66 -14.53
CA TYR A 164 -4.21 -3.66 -13.87
C TYR A 164 -4.18 -3.81 -12.34
N PRO A 165 -4.48 -2.73 -11.61
CA PRO A 165 -4.55 -2.75 -10.16
C PRO A 165 -5.50 -3.81 -9.63
N ILE A 166 -5.17 -4.38 -8.47
CA ILE A 166 -6.06 -5.27 -7.76
C ILE A 166 -7.10 -4.43 -7.01
N ILE A 167 -8.35 -4.60 -7.40
CA ILE A 167 -9.50 -3.94 -6.77
C ILE A 167 -10.12 -4.90 -5.77
N LYS A 168 -10.45 -4.42 -4.57
CA LYS A 168 -11.14 -5.21 -3.54
C LYS A 168 -12.40 -5.86 -4.07
N SER A 169 -12.58 -7.13 -3.75
CA SER A 169 -13.76 -7.91 -4.15
C SER A 169 -15.06 -7.27 -3.67
N ASP A 170 -15.06 -6.66 -2.50
CA ASP A 170 -16.22 -5.97 -1.94
C ASP A 170 -16.61 -4.72 -2.75
N ILE A 171 -15.63 -3.98 -3.28
CA ILE A 171 -15.89 -2.84 -4.18
C ILE A 171 -16.48 -3.33 -5.52
N LYS A 172 -15.93 -4.41 -6.09
CA LYS A 172 -16.42 -4.97 -7.36
C LYS A 172 -17.88 -5.43 -7.31
N ARG A 173 -18.34 -5.87 -6.14
CA ARG A 173 -19.70 -6.44 -5.96
C ARG A 173 -20.77 -5.40 -5.63
N LYS A 174 -20.40 -4.20 -5.23
CA LYS A 174 -21.34 -3.19 -4.78
C LYS A 174 -21.68 -2.20 -5.88
N LYS A 175 -22.92 -1.73 -5.88
CA LYS A 175 -23.33 -0.60 -6.73
C LYS A 175 -22.79 0.71 -6.16
N VAL A 176 -22.31 1.56 -7.04
CA VAL A 176 -21.99 2.95 -6.71
C VAL A 176 -23.32 3.71 -6.53
N ILE A 177 -23.47 4.43 -5.43
CA ILE A 177 -24.66 5.24 -5.10
C ILE A 177 -24.14 6.61 -4.68
N ASN A 178 -24.37 7.64 -5.48
CA ASN A 178 -23.99 9.00 -5.12
C ASN A 178 -24.85 9.54 -3.95
N LYS A 179 -24.18 10.05 -2.90
CA LYS A 179 -24.78 10.63 -1.68
C LYS A 179 -24.33 12.07 -1.45
N ASN A 180 -23.94 12.78 -2.48
CA ASN A 180 -23.60 14.21 -2.45
C ASN A 180 -22.55 14.56 -1.37
N HIS A 181 -21.45 13.78 -1.27
CA HIS A 181 -20.32 14.12 -0.43
C HIS A 181 -19.00 13.81 -1.13
N TYR A 182 -17.93 14.43 -0.67
CA TYR A 182 -16.56 14.12 -1.09
C TYR A 182 -15.80 13.43 0.04
N THR A 183 -14.96 12.45 -0.32
CA THR A 183 -14.13 11.71 0.63
C THR A 183 -12.72 12.27 0.66
N ILE A 184 -12.19 12.55 1.86
CA ILE A 184 -10.81 12.99 2.09
C ILE A 184 -10.05 11.87 2.78
N TYR A 185 -8.94 11.45 2.17
CA TYR A 185 -7.98 10.51 2.75
C TYR A 185 -6.55 11.05 2.61
N LEU A 186 -6.14 11.85 3.56
CA LEU A 186 -4.84 12.51 3.63
C LEU A 186 -4.10 12.12 4.93
N PRO A 187 -3.65 10.86 5.09
CA PRO A 187 -3.12 10.34 6.35
C PRO A 187 -1.89 11.07 6.88
N SER A 188 -1.11 11.71 6.00
CA SER A 188 0.08 12.48 6.37
C SER A 188 -0.23 13.86 6.94
N PHE A 189 -1.40 14.42 6.62
CA PHE A 189 -1.76 15.77 7.06
C PHE A 189 -2.31 15.77 8.49
N SER A 190 -2.13 16.91 9.19
CA SER A 190 -2.77 17.11 10.50
C SER A 190 -4.27 17.37 10.33
N ILE A 191 -5.06 16.96 11.32
CA ILE A 191 -6.52 17.21 11.32
C ILE A 191 -6.80 18.71 11.29
N GLU A 192 -6.00 19.50 11.97
CA GLU A 192 -6.10 20.96 12.00
C GLU A 192 -5.92 21.58 10.61
N ASN A 193 -4.91 21.14 9.85
CA ASN A 193 -4.70 21.61 8.48
C ASN A 193 -5.88 21.25 7.56
N ILE A 194 -6.45 20.05 7.73
CA ILE A 194 -7.64 19.64 6.97
C ILE A 194 -8.84 20.53 7.31
N ILE A 195 -9.08 20.79 8.59
CA ILE A 195 -10.15 21.68 9.04
C ILE A 195 -9.97 23.08 8.45
N ASN A 196 -8.78 23.67 8.63
CA ASN A 196 -8.51 25.05 8.20
C ASN A 196 -8.69 25.25 6.69
N PHE A 197 -8.35 24.24 5.90
CA PHE A 197 -8.47 24.34 4.44
C PHE A 197 -9.91 24.07 3.97
N PHE A 198 -10.53 23.00 4.42
CA PHE A 198 -11.80 22.54 3.85
C PHE A 198 -13.05 23.16 4.53
N SER A 199 -12.94 23.74 5.71
CA SER A 199 -14.06 24.44 6.35
C SER A 199 -14.52 25.70 5.60
N SER A 200 -13.66 26.28 4.78
CA SER A 200 -14.00 27.44 3.94
C SER A 200 -14.87 27.07 2.72
N LEU A 201 -14.97 25.80 2.41
CA LEU A 201 -15.78 25.23 1.31
C LEU A 201 -17.09 24.68 1.89
N ASP A 202 -17.90 25.56 2.44
CA ASP A 202 -19.07 25.25 3.29
C ASP A 202 -20.25 24.62 2.52
N GLU A 203 -20.36 24.83 1.22
CA GLU A 203 -21.36 24.19 0.35
C GLU A 203 -21.09 22.67 0.13
N VAL A 204 -19.90 22.18 0.48
CA VAL A 204 -19.49 20.80 0.23
C VAL A 204 -19.51 19.99 1.52
N ILE A 205 -20.08 18.79 1.48
CA ILE A 205 -20.04 17.83 2.59
C ILE A 205 -18.78 16.99 2.46
N TRP A 206 -17.95 16.98 3.50
CA TRP A 206 -16.69 16.26 3.55
C TRP A 206 -16.73 15.09 4.53
N HIS A 207 -16.38 13.89 4.06
CA HIS A 207 -16.09 12.73 4.89
C HIS A 207 -14.58 12.53 4.99
N VAL A 208 -14.02 12.78 6.16
CA VAL A 208 -12.57 12.72 6.41
C VAL A 208 -12.19 11.45 7.14
N PHE A 209 -11.36 10.63 6.51
CA PHE A 209 -10.81 9.42 7.12
C PHE A 209 -9.34 9.62 7.47
N SER A 210 -8.96 9.34 8.71
CA SER A 210 -7.57 9.49 9.16
C SER A 210 -7.20 8.49 10.25
N PRO A 211 -5.96 7.94 10.24
CA PRO A 211 -5.45 7.08 11.31
C PRO A 211 -5.25 7.84 12.63
N LYS A 212 -5.33 9.17 12.60
CA LYS A 212 -5.20 10.05 13.77
C LYS A 212 -6.54 10.24 14.51
N ILE A 213 -7.63 9.67 14.01
CA ILE A 213 -8.96 9.76 14.58
C ILE A 213 -9.32 8.43 15.24
N ASN A 214 -9.61 8.45 16.54
CA ASN A 214 -10.02 7.27 17.30
C ASN A 214 -11.55 7.16 17.46
N LYS A 215 -12.26 8.30 17.39
CA LYS A 215 -13.72 8.36 17.53
C LYS A 215 -14.29 9.37 16.56
N SER A 216 -15.39 9.00 15.89
CA SER A 216 -16.04 9.89 14.92
C SER A 216 -16.56 11.16 15.59
N PHE A 217 -16.41 12.28 14.91
CA PHE A 217 -16.94 13.59 15.32
C PHE A 217 -17.25 14.43 14.09
N LYS A 218 -18.00 15.52 14.28
CA LYS A 218 -18.34 16.47 13.23
C LYS A 218 -17.89 17.87 13.62
N LYS A 219 -17.37 18.61 12.64
CA LYS A 219 -17.03 20.02 12.77
C LYS A 219 -17.41 20.74 11.48
N ASN A 220 -18.36 21.68 11.55
CA ASN A 220 -18.93 22.38 10.39
C ASN A 220 -19.48 21.37 9.33
N ASN A 221 -19.03 21.50 8.09
CA ASN A 221 -19.34 20.65 6.95
C ASN A 221 -18.46 19.37 6.84
N LEU A 222 -17.53 19.16 7.80
CA LEU A 222 -16.65 17.99 7.86
C LEU A 222 -17.12 16.97 8.89
N SER A 223 -17.27 15.73 8.45
CA SER A 223 -17.49 14.55 9.31
C SER A 223 -16.23 13.72 9.34
N PHE A 224 -15.68 13.50 10.53
CA PHE A 224 -14.41 12.81 10.75
C PHE A 224 -14.63 11.38 11.22
N PHE A 225 -13.91 10.44 10.63
CA PHE A 225 -14.03 9.02 10.90
C PHE A 225 -12.67 8.37 11.15
N PRO A 226 -12.57 7.41 12.07
CA PRO A 226 -11.43 6.52 12.14
C PRO A 226 -11.34 5.71 10.85
N ILE A 227 -10.14 5.23 10.54
CA ILE A 227 -9.99 4.31 9.40
C ILE A 227 -10.53 2.95 9.82
N ASP A 228 -11.72 2.61 9.35
CA ASP A 228 -12.21 1.25 9.31
C ASP A 228 -12.42 0.82 7.85
N TYR A 229 -12.35 -0.50 7.65
CA TYR A 229 -12.39 -1.06 6.31
C TYR A 229 -13.75 -0.84 5.62
N LYS A 230 -14.86 -0.96 6.36
CA LYS A 230 -16.21 -0.88 5.82
C LYS A 230 -16.67 0.54 5.61
N GLY A 231 -16.42 1.42 6.57
CA GLY A 231 -16.84 2.83 6.49
C GLY A 231 -16.11 3.59 5.39
N PHE A 232 -14.80 3.39 5.26
CA PHE A 232 -14.01 3.99 4.19
C PHE A 232 -14.44 3.49 2.80
N GLU A 233 -14.65 2.20 2.65
CA GLU A 233 -15.14 1.60 1.41
C GLU A 233 -16.53 2.12 1.03
N GLN A 234 -17.46 2.19 1.99
CA GLN A 234 -18.80 2.75 1.75
C GLN A 234 -18.73 4.21 1.30
N SER A 235 -17.83 5.00 1.89
CA SER A 235 -17.63 6.38 1.50
C SER A 235 -17.11 6.51 0.07
N ILE A 236 -16.12 5.70 -0.33
CA ILE A 236 -15.62 5.67 -1.73
C ILE A 236 -16.74 5.31 -2.71
N LEU A 237 -17.56 4.32 -2.37
CA LEU A 237 -18.66 3.85 -3.23
C LEU A 237 -19.84 4.83 -3.30
N SER A 238 -19.89 5.82 -2.44
CA SER A 238 -21.01 6.77 -2.37
C SER A 238 -20.61 8.24 -2.50
N CYS A 239 -19.32 8.56 -2.63
CA CYS A 239 -18.88 9.93 -2.82
C CYS A 239 -18.94 10.38 -4.28
N GLU A 240 -19.03 11.69 -4.49
CA GLU A 240 -18.88 12.32 -5.80
C GLU A 240 -17.42 12.34 -6.25
N GLY A 241 -16.49 12.37 -5.31
CA GLY A 241 -15.07 12.38 -5.59
C GLY A 241 -14.23 12.13 -4.35
N ILE A 242 -12.93 11.88 -4.56
CA ILE A 242 -11.96 11.63 -3.50
C ILE A 242 -10.76 12.56 -3.61
N ILE A 243 -10.32 13.08 -2.46
CA ILE A 243 -9.05 13.79 -2.32
C ILE A 243 -8.12 12.89 -1.51
N SER A 244 -6.99 12.51 -2.09
CA SER A 244 -6.02 11.61 -1.44
C SER A 244 -4.57 11.97 -1.79
N ASN A 245 -3.63 11.38 -1.06
CA ASN A 245 -2.19 11.49 -1.36
C ASN A 245 -1.77 10.66 -2.60
N ALA A 246 -2.68 10.37 -3.52
CA ALA A 246 -2.45 9.56 -4.71
C ALA A 246 -1.89 8.16 -4.42
N GLY A 247 -2.22 7.57 -3.27
CA GLY A 247 -1.90 6.18 -2.97
C GLY A 247 -2.50 5.25 -4.02
N PHE A 248 -1.68 4.36 -4.58
CA PHE A 248 -2.02 3.56 -5.75
C PHE A 248 -3.34 2.78 -5.59
N GLU A 249 -3.55 2.08 -4.47
CA GLU A 249 -4.75 1.30 -4.21
C GLU A 249 -6.00 2.18 -4.08
N THR A 250 -5.93 3.25 -3.30
CA THR A 250 -7.07 4.18 -3.10
C THR A 250 -7.48 4.83 -4.42
N THR A 251 -6.49 5.27 -5.21
CA THR A 251 -6.75 5.86 -6.53
C THR A 251 -7.37 4.83 -7.49
N SER A 252 -6.87 3.59 -7.46
CA SER A 252 -7.39 2.51 -8.29
C SER A 252 -8.85 2.18 -7.96
N GLU A 253 -9.18 2.12 -6.69
CA GLU A 253 -10.54 1.88 -6.21
C GLU A 253 -11.49 3.02 -6.59
N ALA A 254 -11.04 4.27 -6.48
CA ALA A 254 -11.81 5.44 -6.88
C ALA A 254 -12.05 5.47 -8.39
N LEU A 255 -11.03 5.23 -9.21
CA LEU A 255 -11.15 5.14 -10.67
C LEU A 255 -12.07 4.00 -11.10
N TYR A 256 -11.98 2.85 -10.43
CA TYR A 256 -12.86 1.72 -10.71
C TYR A 256 -14.33 2.04 -10.38
N SER A 257 -14.57 2.79 -9.30
CA SER A 257 -15.91 3.22 -8.87
C SER A 257 -16.47 4.37 -9.69
N VAL A 258 -15.74 4.86 -10.72
CA VAL A 258 -16.13 5.99 -11.59
C VAL A 258 -16.37 7.28 -10.78
N SER A 259 -15.72 7.40 -9.63
CA SER A 259 -15.76 8.60 -8.81
C SER A 259 -14.80 9.67 -9.37
N TYR A 260 -15.17 10.93 -9.31
CA TYR A 260 -14.24 12.02 -9.59
C TYR A 260 -13.05 11.98 -8.63
N THR A 261 -11.84 12.01 -9.16
CA THR A 261 -10.62 11.97 -8.37
C THR A 261 -9.82 13.24 -8.56
N HIS A 262 -9.61 13.99 -7.48
CA HIS A 262 -8.58 15.02 -7.42
C HIS A 262 -7.35 14.42 -6.75
N LEU A 263 -6.29 14.23 -7.53
CA LEU A 263 -5.02 13.72 -7.07
C LEU A 263 -4.08 14.90 -6.82
N ARG A 264 -3.54 15.00 -5.64
CA ARG A 264 -2.41 15.88 -5.36
C ARG A 264 -1.13 15.09 -5.62
N ALA A 265 -0.45 15.40 -6.71
CA ALA A 265 0.94 14.98 -6.88
C ALA A 265 1.78 15.70 -5.82
N HIS A 266 2.57 14.97 -5.04
CA HIS A 266 3.65 15.60 -4.29
C HIS A 266 4.73 15.96 -5.32
N GLU A 267 4.89 17.23 -5.57
CA GLU A 267 6.13 17.74 -6.14
C GLU A 267 7.20 17.53 -5.06
N THR A 268 8.01 16.51 -5.26
CA THR A 268 9.20 16.22 -4.44
C THR A 268 10.39 16.95 -5.04
#